data_4b2f7f8b70d99aa582c4723b196ad28a
#
_entry.id   4b2f7f8b70d99aa582c4723b196ad28a
#
_cell.length_a   1.000
_cell.length_b   1.000
_cell.length_c   1.000
_cell.angle_alpha   90.00
_cell.angle_beta   90.00
_cell.angle_gamma   90.00
#
_symmetry.space_group_name_H-M   'P 1'
#
loop_
_entity.id
_entity.type
_entity.pdbx_description
1 polymer ?
#
loop_
_entity_poly.entity_id
_entity_poly.type
_entity_poly.pdbx_seq_one_letter_code
_entity_poly.pdbx_strand_id
1 'polypeptide(L)'
;MTTAPVSPLQAVVTANHDAISDDPAKAAVVFRAEARAHSAVASTVALGRFEIEVDEPPALGGENTAPPNPPVEYYLASLLSCQVVTYRVWADKLGIAVDGITARAEGDLDVRGFFGFDDAVRAGFGEVRVVVTLTGPESRERYLELQEAVDAHCPVLDLTRNATPVRTVVETP
;
A
#
# COMPACT_ATOMS: atom_id res chain seq x y z
N MET A 1 -38.46 -14.93 -1.41
CA MET A 1 -37.38 -13.94 -1.36
C MET A 1 -36.11 -14.67 -1.76
N THR A 2 -35.64 -14.50 -2.98
CA THR A 2 -34.38 -15.08 -3.43
C THR A 2 -33.26 -14.24 -2.85
N THR A 3 -32.52 -14.79 -1.90
CA THR A 3 -31.28 -14.16 -1.41
C THR A 3 -30.31 -14.05 -2.58
N ALA A 4 -29.77 -12.85 -2.82
CA ALA A 4 -28.72 -12.67 -3.79
C ALA A 4 -27.55 -13.62 -3.47
N PRO A 5 -26.88 -14.20 -4.48
CA PRO A 5 -25.74 -15.06 -4.25
C PRO A 5 -24.63 -14.29 -3.50
N VAL A 6 -24.06 -14.93 -2.48
CA VAL A 6 -22.93 -14.37 -1.70
C VAL A 6 -21.76 -14.17 -2.66
N SER A 7 -21.14 -12.98 -2.63
CA SER A 7 -19.98 -12.71 -3.48
C SER A 7 -18.78 -13.59 -3.05
N PRO A 8 -17.85 -13.95 -3.96
CA PRO A 8 -16.65 -14.68 -3.59
C PRO A 8 -15.82 -13.96 -2.53
N LEU A 9 -15.80 -12.62 -2.55
CA LEU A 9 -15.09 -11.81 -1.58
C LEU A 9 -15.76 -11.87 -0.19
N GLN A 10 -17.09 -11.78 -0.15
CA GLN A 10 -17.86 -11.92 1.09
C GLN A 10 -17.66 -13.31 1.72
N ALA A 11 -17.59 -14.36 0.91
CA ALA A 11 -17.31 -15.71 1.40
C ALA A 11 -15.93 -15.79 2.09
N VAL A 12 -14.90 -15.17 1.50
CA VAL A 12 -13.55 -15.10 2.08
C VAL A 12 -13.56 -14.29 3.39
N VAL A 13 -14.24 -13.15 3.42
CA VAL A 13 -14.34 -12.30 4.63
C VAL A 13 -15.03 -13.06 5.75
N THR A 14 -16.14 -13.76 5.47
CA THR A 14 -16.87 -14.57 6.46
C THR A 14 -16.00 -15.71 6.98
N ALA A 15 -15.32 -16.45 6.11
CA ALA A 15 -14.44 -17.55 6.52
C ALA A 15 -13.29 -17.07 7.44
N ASN A 16 -12.70 -15.92 7.14
CA ASN A 16 -11.68 -15.32 8.02
C ASN A 16 -12.26 -14.89 9.37
N HIS A 17 -13.44 -14.26 9.36
CA HIS A 17 -14.14 -13.88 10.59
C HIS A 17 -14.37 -15.10 11.50
N ASP A 18 -14.90 -16.18 10.95
CA ASP A 18 -15.20 -17.41 11.69
C ASP A 18 -13.91 -18.05 12.22
N ALA A 19 -12.87 -18.15 11.37
CA ALA A 19 -11.59 -18.71 11.78
C ALA A 19 -10.90 -17.91 12.91
N ILE A 20 -11.01 -16.58 12.89
CA ILE A 20 -10.44 -15.69 13.91
C ILE A 20 -11.31 -15.73 15.18
N SER A 21 -12.62 -15.86 15.04
CA SER A 21 -13.54 -16.01 16.18
C SER A 21 -13.28 -17.30 16.95
N ASP A 22 -12.98 -18.40 16.24
CA ASP A 22 -12.61 -19.68 16.82
C ASP A 22 -11.22 -19.66 17.48
N ASP A 23 -10.27 -18.95 16.84
CA ASP A 23 -8.89 -18.86 17.32
C ASP A 23 -8.32 -17.46 17.02
N PRO A 24 -8.34 -16.53 18.01
CA PRO A 24 -7.83 -15.17 17.83
C PRO A 24 -6.36 -15.07 17.41
N ALA A 25 -5.55 -16.10 17.64
CA ALA A 25 -4.14 -16.09 17.20
C ALA A 25 -3.99 -16.08 15.66
N LYS A 26 -5.01 -16.55 14.93
CA LYS A 26 -5.03 -16.51 13.47
C LYS A 26 -5.14 -15.10 12.89
N ALA A 27 -5.50 -14.11 13.70
CA ALA A 27 -5.50 -12.71 13.26
C ALA A 27 -4.09 -12.12 13.13
N ALA A 28 -3.09 -12.67 13.82
CA ALA A 28 -1.73 -12.18 13.79
C ALA A 28 -0.96 -12.81 12.63
N VAL A 29 -0.61 -11.99 11.62
CA VAL A 29 0.15 -12.43 10.45
C VAL A 29 1.46 -11.64 10.33
N VAL A 30 2.52 -12.27 9.80
CA VAL A 30 3.81 -11.64 9.56
C VAL A 30 4.08 -11.64 8.07
N PHE A 31 4.18 -10.46 7.49
CA PHE A 31 4.66 -10.27 6.13
C PHE A 31 6.17 -10.08 6.10
N ARG A 32 6.83 -10.53 5.03
CA ARG A 32 8.30 -10.50 4.89
C ARG A 32 8.67 -10.02 3.51
N ALA A 33 9.75 -9.26 3.45
CA ALA A 33 10.47 -8.93 2.24
C ALA A 33 11.97 -9.03 2.53
N GLU A 34 12.76 -9.36 1.52
CA GLU A 34 14.21 -9.45 1.61
C GLU A 34 14.81 -8.69 0.43
N ALA A 35 15.86 -7.92 0.67
CA ALA A 35 16.52 -7.14 -0.38
C ALA A 35 18.01 -7.48 -0.44
N ARG A 36 18.55 -7.51 -1.68
CA ARG A 36 19.98 -7.69 -1.94
C ARG A 36 20.46 -6.67 -2.97
N ALA A 37 21.44 -5.85 -2.56
CA ALA A 37 22.10 -4.94 -3.48
C ALA A 37 22.96 -5.72 -4.50
N HIS A 38 23.01 -5.25 -5.75
CA HIS A 38 23.83 -5.86 -6.80
C HIS A 38 24.56 -4.85 -7.70
N SER A 39 24.31 -3.58 -7.57
CA SER A 39 25.09 -2.51 -8.21
C SER A 39 25.15 -1.27 -7.29
N ALA A 40 25.53 -0.11 -7.82
CA ALA A 40 25.76 1.10 -7.02
C ALA A 40 24.59 1.43 -6.08
N VAL A 41 23.35 1.45 -6.61
CA VAL A 41 22.11 1.74 -5.84
C VAL A 41 20.98 0.76 -6.16
N ALA A 42 21.17 -0.16 -7.11
CA ALA A 42 20.14 -1.12 -7.49
C ALA A 42 20.07 -2.30 -6.55
N SER A 43 18.88 -2.87 -6.44
CA SER A 43 18.62 -4.06 -5.61
C SER A 43 17.52 -4.92 -6.21
N THR A 44 17.64 -6.24 -5.97
CA THR A 44 16.53 -7.18 -6.14
C THR A 44 15.81 -7.32 -4.81
N VAL A 45 14.50 -7.15 -4.80
CA VAL A 45 13.65 -7.32 -3.61
C VAL A 45 12.72 -8.51 -3.80
N ALA A 46 12.85 -9.52 -2.93
CA ALA A 46 12.00 -10.69 -2.89
C ALA A 46 10.74 -10.42 -2.06
N LEU A 47 9.58 -10.71 -2.63
CA LEU A 47 8.25 -10.57 -2.06
C LEU A 47 7.52 -11.92 -2.15
N GLY A 48 7.70 -12.78 -1.16
CA GLY A 48 7.21 -14.16 -1.19
C GLY A 48 7.87 -14.94 -2.33
N ARG A 49 7.10 -15.36 -3.36
CA ARG A 49 7.62 -16.08 -4.54
C ARG A 49 7.95 -15.18 -5.74
N PHE A 50 7.79 -13.89 -5.61
CA PHE A 50 8.06 -12.93 -6.67
C PHE A 50 9.26 -12.05 -6.30
N GLU A 51 9.92 -11.54 -7.32
CA GLU A 51 11.00 -10.59 -7.19
C GLU A 51 10.70 -9.35 -8.01
N ILE A 52 11.15 -8.20 -7.53
CA ILE A 52 11.14 -6.93 -8.25
C ILE A 52 12.54 -6.36 -8.28
N GLU A 53 12.88 -5.74 -9.40
CA GLU A 53 14.09 -4.95 -9.54
C GLU A 53 13.79 -3.49 -9.19
N VAL A 54 14.66 -2.91 -8.38
CA VAL A 54 14.56 -1.53 -7.90
C VAL A 54 15.85 -0.82 -8.23
N ASP A 55 15.78 0.34 -8.88
CA ASP A 55 16.93 1.17 -9.19
C ASP A 55 16.53 2.65 -9.09
N GLU A 56 17.49 3.52 -9.02
CA GLU A 56 17.30 4.97 -9.06
C GLU A 56 17.56 5.52 -10.47
N PRO A 57 16.99 6.68 -10.85
CA PRO A 57 17.35 7.34 -12.08
C PRO A 57 18.82 7.79 -12.03
N PRO A 58 19.47 7.99 -13.21
CA PRO A 58 20.89 8.40 -13.26
C PRO A 58 21.24 9.65 -12.47
N ALA A 59 20.29 10.58 -12.33
CA ALA A 59 20.47 11.79 -11.50
C ALA A 59 20.63 11.48 -9.99
N LEU A 60 20.21 10.28 -9.55
CA LEU A 60 20.33 9.79 -8.17
C LEU A 60 21.33 8.61 -8.06
N GLY A 61 22.12 8.36 -9.09
CA GLY A 61 23.18 7.35 -9.08
C GLY A 61 22.79 5.99 -9.64
N GLY A 62 21.59 5.83 -10.20
CA GLY A 62 21.15 4.61 -10.83
C GLY A 62 21.75 4.41 -12.23
N GLU A 63 21.73 3.17 -12.70
CA GLU A 63 22.26 2.78 -14.01
C GLU A 63 21.18 2.62 -15.08
N ASN A 64 19.91 2.78 -14.71
CA ASN A 64 18.77 2.61 -15.61
C ASN A 64 18.67 1.17 -16.18
N THR A 65 19.18 0.18 -15.45
CA THR A 65 19.27 -1.22 -15.89
C THR A 65 17.97 -2.00 -15.73
N ALA A 66 17.04 -1.48 -14.92
CA ALA A 66 15.66 -1.95 -14.79
C ALA A 66 14.72 -0.78 -15.16
N PRO A 67 13.38 -0.98 -15.27
CA PRO A 67 12.50 0.16 -15.23
C PRO A 67 12.88 0.97 -13.98
N PRO A 68 13.38 2.21 -14.11
CA PRO A 68 13.89 2.95 -12.97
C PRO A 68 12.70 3.42 -12.16
N ASN A 69 12.26 2.55 -11.25
CA ASN A 69 11.23 2.89 -10.30
C ASN A 69 11.91 3.08 -8.95
N PRO A 70 12.10 4.33 -8.51
CA PRO A 70 12.66 4.63 -7.22
C PRO A 70 11.88 3.96 -6.08
N PRO A 71 12.53 3.59 -4.97
CA PRO A 71 11.85 3.00 -3.81
C PRO A 71 10.62 3.78 -3.35
N VAL A 72 10.64 5.10 -3.46
CA VAL A 72 9.52 5.97 -3.08
C VAL A 72 8.30 5.82 -4.01
N GLU A 73 8.49 5.46 -5.28
CA GLU A 73 7.39 5.13 -6.19
C GLU A 73 6.76 3.78 -5.85
N TYR A 74 7.55 2.79 -5.45
CA TYR A 74 7.02 1.53 -4.93
C TYR A 74 6.20 1.73 -3.64
N TYR A 75 6.61 2.67 -2.79
CA TYR A 75 5.81 3.07 -1.64
C TYR A 75 4.44 3.63 -2.06
N LEU A 76 4.40 4.55 -3.02
CA LEU A 76 3.14 5.09 -3.57
C LEU A 76 2.31 3.98 -4.25
N ALA A 77 2.94 3.09 -5.00
CA ALA A 77 2.27 1.94 -5.62
C ALA A 77 1.66 0.99 -4.56
N SER A 78 2.37 0.73 -3.47
CA SER A 78 1.86 -0.04 -2.34
C SER A 78 0.63 0.61 -1.71
N LEU A 79 0.66 1.93 -1.49
CA LEU A 79 -0.47 2.69 -0.98
C LEU A 79 -1.69 2.57 -1.90
N LEU A 80 -1.50 2.78 -3.21
CA LEU A 80 -2.59 2.71 -4.18
C LEU A 80 -3.18 1.30 -4.31
N SER A 81 -2.35 0.27 -4.36
CA SER A 81 -2.82 -1.12 -4.44
C SER A 81 -3.61 -1.52 -3.19
N CYS A 82 -3.15 -1.11 -2.01
CA CYS A 82 -3.85 -1.34 -0.75
C CYS A 82 -5.20 -0.59 -0.71
N GLN A 83 -5.24 0.65 -1.19
CA GLN A 83 -6.49 1.41 -1.34
C GLN A 83 -7.49 0.65 -2.22
N VAL A 84 -7.08 0.21 -3.41
CA VAL A 84 -7.97 -0.53 -4.33
C VAL A 84 -8.52 -1.80 -3.68
N VAL A 85 -7.70 -2.58 -3.00
CA VAL A 85 -8.13 -3.79 -2.28
C VAL A 85 -9.13 -3.43 -1.19
N THR A 86 -8.83 -2.41 -0.39
CA THR A 86 -9.69 -1.99 0.73
C THR A 86 -11.03 -1.46 0.23
N TYR A 87 -11.05 -0.67 -0.86
CA TYR A 87 -12.28 -0.23 -1.52
C TYR A 87 -13.15 -1.41 -1.95
N ARG A 88 -12.57 -2.46 -2.56
CA ARG A 88 -13.33 -3.65 -2.97
C ARG A 88 -13.92 -4.40 -1.78
N VAL A 89 -13.13 -4.60 -0.72
CA VAL A 89 -13.60 -5.30 0.49
C VAL A 89 -14.72 -4.52 1.18
N TRP A 90 -14.55 -3.21 1.35
CA TRP A 90 -15.53 -2.40 2.05
C TRP A 90 -16.76 -2.07 1.22
N ALA A 91 -16.65 -1.95 -0.09
CA ALA A 91 -17.81 -1.85 -0.98
C ALA A 91 -18.71 -3.07 -0.85
N ASP A 92 -18.13 -4.28 -0.89
CA ASP A 92 -18.86 -5.53 -0.69
C ASP A 92 -19.51 -5.60 0.70
N LYS A 93 -18.76 -5.24 1.76
CA LYS A 93 -19.23 -5.26 3.15
C LYS A 93 -20.39 -4.27 3.42
N LEU A 94 -20.36 -3.10 2.78
CA LEU A 94 -21.38 -2.05 2.93
C LEU A 94 -22.52 -2.19 1.90
N GLY A 95 -22.45 -3.14 0.97
CA GLY A 95 -23.42 -3.31 -0.10
C GLY A 95 -23.46 -2.10 -1.06
N ILE A 96 -22.28 -1.50 -1.33
CA ILE A 96 -22.11 -0.36 -2.23
C ILE A 96 -21.62 -0.88 -3.59
N ALA A 97 -22.37 -0.62 -4.64
CA ALA A 97 -22.03 -1.07 -5.98
C ALA A 97 -20.91 -0.18 -6.56
N VAL A 98 -19.79 -0.80 -6.97
CA VAL A 98 -18.65 -0.11 -7.59
C VAL A 98 -18.23 -0.86 -8.85
N ASP A 99 -18.45 -0.27 -10.01
CA ASP A 99 -18.09 -0.83 -11.31
C ASP A 99 -16.60 -0.69 -11.59
N GLY A 100 -16.04 0.49 -11.34
CA GLY A 100 -14.64 0.82 -11.59
C GLY A 100 -13.99 1.60 -10.46
N ILE A 101 -12.68 1.34 -10.27
CA ILE A 101 -11.82 2.08 -9.36
C ILE A 101 -10.55 2.44 -10.11
N THR A 102 -10.23 3.73 -10.15
CA THR A 102 -8.90 4.21 -10.56
C THR A 102 -8.33 5.07 -9.45
N ALA A 103 -7.02 5.00 -9.27
CA ALA A 103 -6.35 5.77 -8.23
C ALA A 103 -5.00 6.30 -8.73
N ARG A 104 -4.64 7.50 -8.29
CA ARG A 104 -3.31 8.08 -8.48
C ARG A 104 -2.82 8.69 -7.17
N ALA A 105 -1.52 8.68 -6.99
CA ALA A 105 -0.86 9.32 -5.85
C ALA A 105 0.31 10.17 -6.32
N GLU A 106 0.56 11.24 -5.61
CA GLU A 106 1.70 12.13 -5.74
C GLU A 106 2.31 12.35 -4.37
N GLY A 107 3.63 12.39 -4.29
CA GLY A 107 4.35 12.67 -3.06
C GLY A 107 5.44 13.71 -3.29
N ASP A 108 5.46 14.76 -2.46
CA ASP A 108 6.48 15.81 -2.53
C ASP A 108 7.67 15.43 -1.64
N LEU A 109 8.84 15.26 -2.25
CA LEU A 109 10.07 14.89 -1.56
C LEU A 109 11.16 15.93 -1.85
N ASP A 110 11.83 16.40 -0.78
CA ASP A 110 13.00 17.26 -0.89
C ASP A 110 14.26 16.42 -0.71
N VAL A 111 15.03 16.28 -1.78
CA VAL A 111 16.24 15.44 -1.80
C VAL A 111 17.35 15.92 -0.87
N ARG A 112 17.30 17.17 -0.36
CA ARG A 112 18.27 17.66 0.63
C ARG A 112 18.23 16.84 1.91
N GLY A 113 17.04 16.40 2.34
CA GLY A 113 16.90 15.51 3.49
C GLY A 113 17.51 14.13 3.25
N PHE A 114 17.31 13.56 2.07
CA PHE A 114 17.89 12.27 1.68
C PHE A 114 19.43 12.31 1.64
N PHE A 115 20.01 13.36 1.04
CA PHE A 115 21.48 13.52 0.93
C PHE A 115 22.13 14.07 2.20
N GLY A 116 21.36 14.45 3.22
CA GLY A 116 21.91 15.09 4.41
C GLY A 116 22.51 16.48 4.16
N PHE A 117 22.00 17.21 3.17
CA PHE A 117 22.45 18.57 2.88
C PHE A 117 21.83 19.62 3.81
N ASP A 118 20.73 19.28 4.47
CA ASP A 118 20.02 20.15 5.39
C ASP A 118 19.27 19.31 6.43
N ASP A 119 19.77 19.30 7.66
CA ASP A 119 19.20 18.53 8.78
C ASP A 119 17.79 19.00 9.20
N ALA A 120 17.37 20.19 8.80
CA ALA A 120 16.02 20.69 9.04
C ALA A 120 15.00 20.12 8.05
N VAL A 121 15.45 19.49 6.95
CA VAL A 121 14.62 18.88 5.92
C VAL A 121 14.44 17.40 6.23
N ARG A 122 13.16 16.95 6.31
CA ARG A 122 12.87 15.53 6.50
C ARG A 122 13.29 14.68 5.29
N ALA A 123 13.76 13.48 5.52
CA ALA A 123 14.21 12.56 4.45
C ALA A 123 13.05 11.96 3.61
N GLY A 124 11.85 11.88 4.17
CA GLY A 124 10.67 11.31 3.50
C GLY A 124 9.78 12.38 2.86
N PHE A 125 8.62 11.94 2.33
CA PHE A 125 7.62 12.85 1.75
C PHE A 125 7.17 13.92 2.77
N GLY A 126 7.10 15.17 2.32
CA GLY A 126 6.48 16.27 3.05
C GLY A 126 4.96 16.17 3.03
N GLU A 127 4.41 15.79 1.86
CA GLU A 127 2.98 15.56 1.64
C GLU A 127 2.79 14.40 0.67
N VAL A 128 1.71 13.64 0.85
CA VAL A 128 1.21 12.65 -0.11
C VAL A 128 -0.25 12.95 -0.40
N ARG A 129 -0.58 13.10 -1.69
CA ARG A 129 -1.93 13.34 -2.19
C ARG A 129 -2.42 12.11 -2.94
N VAL A 130 -3.59 11.59 -2.56
CA VAL A 130 -4.23 10.45 -3.22
C VAL A 130 -5.55 10.89 -3.81
N VAL A 131 -5.78 10.58 -5.08
CA VAL A 131 -7.07 10.79 -5.75
C VAL A 131 -7.61 9.45 -6.19
N VAL A 132 -8.79 9.08 -5.69
CA VAL A 132 -9.52 7.88 -6.08
C VAL A 132 -10.75 8.30 -6.87
N THR A 133 -10.97 7.67 -8.02
CA THR A 133 -12.16 7.83 -8.83
C THR A 133 -12.94 6.53 -8.82
N LEU A 134 -14.17 6.60 -8.33
CA LEU A 134 -15.12 5.49 -8.32
C LEU A 134 -16.17 5.71 -9.41
N THR A 135 -16.52 4.65 -10.10
CA THR A 135 -17.63 4.64 -11.07
C THR A 135 -18.62 3.54 -10.69
N GLY A 136 -19.91 3.80 -10.94
CA GLY A 136 -20.98 2.86 -10.63
C GLY A 136 -22.32 3.60 -10.45
N PRO A 137 -23.37 2.90 -10.03
CA PRO A 137 -24.73 3.44 -9.96
C PRO A 137 -25.05 4.22 -8.68
N GLU A 138 -24.14 4.25 -7.69
CA GLU A 138 -24.41 4.83 -6.38
C GLU A 138 -24.32 6.35 -6.38
N SER A 139 -24.94 6.97 -5.38
CA SER A 139 -24.80 8.41 -5.16
C SER A 139 -23.42 8.80 -4.65
N ARG A 140 -23.09 10.08 -4.78
CA ARG A 140 -21.83 10.61 -4.25
C ARG A 140 -21.71 10.39 -2.74
N GLU A 141 -22.79 10.54 -2.01
CA GLU A 141 -22.85 10.38 -0.55
C GLU A 141 -22.49 8.95 -0.15
N ARG A 142 -22.98 7.95 -0.91
CA ARG A 142 -22.63 6.54 -0.69
C ARG A 142 -21.15 6.27 -0.95
N TYR A 143 -20.58 6.90 -1.98
CA TYR A 143 -19.14 6.77 -2.25
C TYR A 143 -18.28 7.50 -1.21
N LEU A 144 -18.75 8.58 -0.61
CA LEU A 144 -18.07 9.22 0.52
C LEU A 144 -18.12 8.36 1.79
N GLU A 145 -19.25 7.72 2.09
CA GLU A 145 -19.35 6.72 3.17
C GLU A 145 -18.33 5.58 2.96
N LEU A 146 -18.20 5.08 1.74
CA LEU A 146 -17.20 4.07 1.40
C LEU A 146 -15.78 4.59 1.60
N GLN A 147 -15.48 5.82 1.19
CA GLN A 147 -14.18 6.45 1.41
C GLN A 147 -13.84 6.53 2.90
N GLU A 148 -14.76 6.97 3.75
CA GLU A 148 -14.54 7.05 5.21
C GLU A 148 -14.21 5.68 5.80
N ALA A 149 -14.93 4.63 5.38
CA ALA A 149 -14.65 3.27 5.81
C ALA A 149 -13.27 2.78 5.35
N VAL A 150 -12.89 3.08 4.11
CA VAL A 150 -11.56 2.74 3.56
C VAL A 150 -10.46 3.49 4.29
N ASP A 151 -10.64 4.78 4.54
CA ASP A 151 -9.66 5.61 5.25
C ASP A 151 -9.40 5.13 6.69
N ALA A 152 -10.41 4.54 7.33
CA ALA A 152 -10.29 3.98 8.66
C ALA A 152 -9.64 2.58 8.70
N HIS A 153 -9.58 1.87 7.56
CA HIS A 153 -9.23 0.44 7.55
C HIS A 153 -8.17 0.04 6.52
N CYS A 154 -7.61 0.97 5.76
CA CYS A 154 -6.55 0.67 4.82
C CYS A 154 -5.20 0.58 5.54
N PRO A 155 -4.55 -0.60 5.61
CA PRO A 155 -3.32 -0.76 6.38
C PRO A 155 -2.17 0.14 5.92
N VAL A 156 -1.95 0.29 4.61
CA VAL A 156 -0.86 1.14 4.11
C VAL A 156 -1.18 2.62 4.29
N LEU A 157 -2.45 3.02 4.25
CA LEU A 157 -2.82 4.40 4.60
C LEU A 157 -2.58 4.68 6.09
N ASP A 158 -2.86 3.71 6.95
CA ASP A 158 -2.53 3.81 8.38
C ASP A 158 -1.03 3.98 8.60
N LEU A 159 -0.19 3.14 7.95
CA LEU A 159 1.28 3.27 7.98
C LEU A 159 1.76 4.63 7.44
N THR A 160 1.03 5.24 6.51
CA THR A 160 1.35 6.54 5.93
C THR A 160 1.04 7.69 6.89
N ARG A 161 -0.07 7.60 7.61
CA ARG A 161 -0.58 8.65 8.50
C ARG A 161 -0.01 8.58 9.91
N ASN A 162 0.33 7.37 10.38
CA ASN A 162 0.72 7.10 11.75
C ASN A 162 2.14 6.55 11.84
N ALA A 163 2.85 6.91 12.90
CA ALA A 163 4.19 6.40 13.14
C ALA A 163 4.11 4.91 13.57
N THR A 164 4.80 4.06 12.82
CA THR A 164 5.00 2.64 13.18
C THR A 164 6.38 2.47 13.79
N PRO A 165 6.52 1.83 14.97
CA PRO A 165 7.82 1.54 15.55
C PRO A 165 8.69 0.69 14.61
N VAL A 166 9.85 1.19 14.26
CA VAL A 166 10.84 0.48 13.43
C VAL A 166 12.11 0.26 14.25
N ARG A 167 12.61 -0.97 14.27
CA ARG A 167 13.88 -1.33 14.88
C ARG A 167 14.82 -1.89 13.82
N THR A 168 15.95 -1.24 13.62
CA THR A 168 17.00 -1.70 12.73
C THR A 168 18.11 -2.38 13.53
N VAL A 169 18.58 -3.55 13.09
CA VAL A 169 19.72 -4.26 13.65
C VAL A 169 20.73 -4.45 12.53
N VAL A 170 21.98 -4.13 12.79
CA VAL A 170 23.09 -4.42 11.88
C VAL A 170 23.78 -5.68 12.35
N GLU A 171 23.86 -6.67 11.45
CA GLU A 171 24.63 -7.91 11.67
C GLU A 171 25.93 -7.81 10.88
N THR A 172 27.03 -8.19 11.50
CA THR A 172 28.36 -8.27 10.88
C THR A 172 28.89 -9.68 11.04
N PRO A 173 29.75 -10.16 10.12
CA PRO A 173 30.39 -11.48 10.23
C PRO A 173 31.16 -11.68 11.51
#